data_f827f9cc031082db9cadb46ee6ed54b9
#
_entry.id   f827f9cc031082db9cadb46ee6ed54b9
#
_cell.length_a   1.000
_cell.length_b   1.000
_cell.length_c   1.000
_cell.angle_alpha   90.00
_cell.angle_beta   90.00
_cell.angle_gamma   90.00
#
_symmetry.space_group_name_H-M   'P 1'
#
loop_
_entity.id
_entity.type
_entity.pdbx_description
1 polymer ?
#
loop_
_entity_poly.entity_id
_entity_poly.type
_entity_poly.pdbx_seq_one_letter_code
_entity_poly.pdbx_strand_id
1 'polypeptide(L)'
;PEDVRLAYQLCHTRFAYENIHFPTDDEALSAARRRLAFEELFLLALGLKLLRERRTFVAGKQRKKVDLSPFFTSLPFSLTGAQRRAIGDIARDLTGQRPMNRLVQGDVGSGKTMVAAAAIYMAAKNGLQCALMAPTEILAEQHYRSLSPLLEPLGIPCALLTASTKARERRALNERLRSGELSLVIGTHALLSVSYTHLTLPTKLE
;
A
#
# COMPACT_ATOMS: atom_id res chain seq x y z
N PRO A 1 3.93 8.95 30.59
CA PRO A 1 2.98 9.87 31.21
C PRO A 1 2.08 9.14 32.20
N GLU A 2 1.75 9.76 33.36
CA GLU A 2 1.00 9.14 34.43
C GLU A 2 -0.46 8.83 34.03
N ASP A 3 -1.05 9.69 33.26
CA ASP A 3 -2.38 9.53 32.66
C ASP A 3 -2.48 8.25 31.79
N VAL A 4 -1.48 7.97 30.98
CA VAL A 4 -1.40 6.73 30.19
C VAL A 4 -1.26 5.51 31.08
N ARG A 5 -0.40 5.57 32.12
CA ARG A 5 -0.21 4.49 33.06
C ARG A 5 -1.53 4.11 33.75
N LEU A 6 -2.26 5.10 34.22
CA LEU A 6 -3.55 4.91 34.89
C LEU A 6 -4.64 4.40 33.94
N ALA A 7 -4.74 4.99 32.74
CA ALA A 7 -5.75 4.60 31.74
C ALA A 7 -5.62 3.13 31.30
N TYR A 8 -4.38 2.62 31.22
CA TYR A 8 -4.10 1.24 30.81
C TYR A 8 -3.80 0.30 31.96
N GLN A 9 -3.97 0.75 33.22
CA GLN A 9 -3.74 -0.03 34.46
C GLN A 9 -2.36 -0.68 34.49
N LEU A 10 -1.32 0.08 34.15
CA LEU A 10 0.05 -0.41 34.12
C LEU A 10 0.74 -0.19 35.46
N CYS A 11 1.56 -1.16 35.89
CA CYS A 11 2.41 -1.01 37.06
C CYS A 11 3.49 0.06 36.86
N HIS A 12 4.12 0.50 37.96
CA HIS A 12 5.24 1.44 37.90
C HIS A 12 6.46 0.81 37.20
N THR A 13 7.25 1.62 36.52
CA THR A 13 8.44 1.17 35.78
C THR A 13 9.44 0.44 36.69
N ARG A 14 9.68 0.97 37.88
CA ARG A 14 10.56 0.33 38.85
C ARG A 14 10.08 -1.08 39.24
N PHE A 15 8.80 -1.21 39.55
CA PHE A 15 8.18 -2.51 39.85
C PHE A 15 8.34 -3.48 38.66
N ALA A 16 8.17 -3.00 37.44
CA ALA A 16 8.31 -3.84 36.25
C ALA A 16 9.75 -4.35 36.06
N TYR A 17 10.77 -3.51 36.27
CA TYR A 17 12.17 -3.94 36.16
C TYR A 17 12.58 -4.90 37.31
N GLU A 18 12.12 -4.68 38.51
CA GLU A 18 12.40 -5.58 39.64
C GLU A 18 11.75 -6.96 39.41
N ASN A 19 10.47 -7.00 39.01
CA ASN A 19 9.72 -8.25 38.89
C ASN A 19 9.88 -8.97 37.55
N ILE A 20 10.47 -8.36 36.51
CA ILE A 20 10.80 -9.09 35.29
C ILE A 20 12.00 -10.04 35.51
N HIS A 21 12.91 -9.68 36.40
CA HIS A 21 14.12 -10.45 36.70
C HIS A 21 13.98 -11.28 37.96
N PHE A 22 13.31 -10.74 38.98
CA PHE A 22 13.13 -11.38 40.31
C PHE A 22 11.67 -11.26 40.74
N PRO A 23 10.75 -12.02 40.09
CA PRO A 23 9.34 -11.94 40.39
C PRO A 23 9.02 -12.46 41.77
N THR A 24 8.18 -11.74 42.50
CA THR A 24 7.66 -12.19 43.78
C THR A 24 6.63 -13.31 43.62
N ASP A 25 5.87 -13.29 42.53
CA ASP A 25 4.86 -14.25 42.16
C ASP A 25 4.53 -14.14 40.65
N ASP A 26 3.66 -15.01 40.15
CA ASP A 26 3.27 -15.05 38.73
C ASP A 26 2.46 -13.83 38.31
N GLU A 27 1.69 -13.23 39.21
CA GLU A 27 0.91 -12.02 38.94
C GLU A 27 1.84 -10.82 38.74
N ALA A 28 2.84 -10.68 39.61
CA ALA A 28 3.87 -9.63 39.51
C ALA A 28 4.67 -9.76 38.20
N LEU A 29 5.05 -11.00 37.84
CA LEU A 29 5.72 -11.26 36.56
C LEU A 29 4.83 -10.88 35.35
N SER A 30 3.56 -11.24 35.40
CA SER A 30 2.59 -10.91 34.33
C SER A 30 2.38 -9.39 34.20
N ALA A 31 2.24 -8.70 35.35
CA ALA A 31 2.13 -7.25 35.37
C ALA A 31 3.39 -6.54 34.81
N ALA A 32 4.57 -7.05 35.18
CA ALA A 32 5.85 -6.55 34.67
C ALA A 32 5.97 -6.72 33.13
N ARG A 33 5.69 -7.93 32.65
CA ARG A 33 5.69 -8.22 31.19
C ARG A 33 4.71 -7.31 30.42
N ARG A 34 3.49 -7.17 30.94
CA ARG A 34 2.48 -6.29 30.32
C ARG A 34 2.96 -4.84 30.24
N ARG A 35 3.57 -4.33 31.30
CA ARG A 35 4.12 -2.97 31.36
C ARG A 35 5.22 -2.76 30.32
N LEU A 36 6.20 -3.64 30.24
CA LEU A 36 7.34 -3.49 29.34
C LEU A 36 6.91 -3.68 27.87
N ALA A 37 6.10 -4.69 27.57
CA ALA A 37 5.56 -4.89 26.22
C ALA A 37 4.71 -3.70 25.75
N PHE A 38 3.87 -3.14 26.64
CA PHE A 38 3.08 -1.94 26.33
C PHE A 38 3.99 -0.75 25.99
N GLU A 39 5.03 -0.51 26.78
CA GLU A 39 5.93 0.62 26.57
C GLU A 39 6.65 0.54 25.23
N GLU A 40 7.19 -0.63 24.90
CA GLU A 40 7.87 -0.87 23.62
C GLU A 40 6.94 -0.65 22.42
N LEU A 41 5.74 -1.24 22.45
CA LEU A 41 4.75 -1.06 21.38
C LEU A 41 4.21 0.37 21.32
N PHE A 42 4.05 1.03 22.46
CA PHE A 42 3.61 2.43 22.51
C PHE A 42 4.64 3.38 21.87
N LEU A 43 5.92 3.20 22.20
CA LEU A 43 7.00 4.02 21.62
C LEU A 43 7.11 3.79 20.12
N LEU A 44 6.98 2.56 19.65
CA LEU A 44 6.95 2.24 18.22
C LEU A 44 5.74 2.91 17.52
N ALA A 45 4.55 2.76 18.08
CA ALA A 45 3.33 3.35 17.53
C ALA A 45 3.39 4.88 17.49
N LEU A 46 3.90 5.49 18.56
CA LEU A 46 4.11 6.94 18.66
C LEU A 46 5.12 7.43 17.60
N GLY A 47 6.25 6.74 17.48
CA GLY A 47 7.27 7.06 16.48
C GLY A 47 6.72 6.99 15.05
N LEU A 48 5.97 5.93 14.72
CA LEU A 48 5.31 5.80 13.43
C LEU A 48 4.27 6.89 13.19
N LYS A 49 3.50 7.27 14.21
CA LYS A 49 2.52 8.37 14.12
C LYS A 49 3.21 9.70 13.84
N LEU A 50 4.26 10.03 14.59
CA LEU A 50 5.03 11.26 14.40
C LEU A 50 5.67 11.33 13.00
N LEU A 51 6.21 10.21 12.50
CA LEU A 51 6.75 10.14 11.14
C LEU A 51 5.67 10.35 10.08
N ARG A 52 4.46 9.84 10.30
CA ARG A 52 3.32 10.09 9.40
C ARG A 52 2.88 11.55 9.41
N GLU A 53 2.87 12.19 10.57
CA GLU A 53 2.49 13.60 10.72
C GLU A 53 3.55 14.57 10.15
N ARG A 54 4.83 14.21 10.22
CA ARG A 54 5.93 14.99 9.61
C ARG A 54 6.00 14.90 8.09
N ARG A 55 5.38 13.89 7.48
CA ARG A 55 5.24 13.85 6.02
C ARG A 55 4.33 14.99 5.61
N THR A 56 4.95 16.14 5.31
CA THR A 56 4.30 17.33 4.79
C THR A 56 3.41 16.92 3.63
N PHE A 57 2.12 17.16 3.78
CA PHE A 57 1.16 16.90 2.73
C PHE A 57 1.48 17.84 1.56
N VAL A 58 2.13 17.33 0.54
CA VAL A 58 1.97 17.93 -0.77
C VAL A 58 0.50 17.68 -1.08
N ALA A 59 -0.31 18.73 -0.99
CA ALA A 59 -1.72 18.67 -1.34
C ALA A 59 -1.81 18.12 -2.77
N GLY A 60 -2.12 16.84 -2.89
CA GLY A 60 -2.30 16.19 -4.18
C GLY A 60 -3.46 16.87 -4.90
N LYS A 61 -3.39 17.02 -6.22
CA LYS A 61 -4.57 17.42 -6.99
C LYS A 61 -5.72 16.49 -6.62
N GLN A 62 -6.85 17.06 -6.22
CA GLN A 62 -8.05 16.30 -5.91
C GLN A 62 -8.45 15.44 -7.11
N ARG A 63 -8.60 14.14 -6.90
CA ARG A 63 -8.97 13.22 -7.97
C ARG A 63 -10.47 13.25 -8.18
N LYS A 64 -10.91 13.09 -9.43
CA LYS A 64 -12.32 13.01 -9.77
C LYS A 64 -12.86 11.62 -9.41
N LYS A 65 -14.11 11.58 -8.97
CA LYS A 65 -14.84 10.31 -8.84
C LYS A 65 -14.96 9.66 -10.21
N VAL A 66 -14.59 8.37 -10.29
CA VAL A 66 -14.62 7.57 -11.52
C VAL A 66 -15.81 6.63 -11.46
N ASP A 67 -16.52 6.51 -12.58
CA ASP A 67 -17.54 5.48 -12.74
C ASP A 67 -16.85 4.11 -12.89
N LEU A 68 -17.19 3.19 -11.99
CA LEU A 68 -16.66 1.83 -11.98
C LEU A 68 -17.54 0.83 -12.76
N SER A 69 -18.67 1.25 -13.30
CA SER A 69 -19.58 0.36 -14.04
C SER A 69 -18.90 -0.34 -15.22
N PRO A 70 -18.07 0.31 -16.06
CA PRO A 70 -17.35 -0.36 -17.14
C PRO A 70 -16.37 -1.42 -16.63
N PHE A 71 -15.68 -1.13 -15.51
CA PHE A 71 -14.78 -2.09 -14.89
C PHE A 71 -15.54 -3.29 -14.33
N PHE A 72 -16.64 -3.08 -13.63
CA PHE A 72 -17.45 -4.20 -13.09
C PHE A 72 -18.05 -5.07 -14.18
N THR A 73 -18.48 -4.46 -15.28
CA THR A 73 -19.05 -5.19 -16.44
C THR A 73 -18.00 -6.04 -17.16
N SER A 74 -16.73 -5.62 -17.16
CA SER A 74 -15.63 -6.37 -17.80
C SER A 74 -15.20 -7.62 -17.01
N LEU A 75 -15.62 -7.75 -15.74
CA LEU A 75 -15.25 -8.91 -14.92
C LEU A 75 -16.06 -10.15 -15.33
N PRO A 76 -15.42 -11.31 -15.48
CA PRO A 76 -16.11 -12.57 -15.81
C PRO A 76 -16.84 -13.18 -14.59
N PHE A 77 -16.85 -12.50 -13.44
CA PHE A 77 -17.48 -12.94 -12.19
C PHE A 77 -18.00 -11.75 -11.38
N SER A 78 -18.87 -12.02 -10.43
CA SER A 78 -19.36 -11.00 -9.49
C SER A 78 -18.41 -10.84 -8.31
N LEU A 79 -18.13 -9.58 -7.95
CA LEU A 79 -17.35 -9.26 -6.76
C LEU A 79 -18.13 -9.58 -5.48
N THR A 80 -17.44 -10.08 -4.46
CA THR A 80 -17.99 -10.29 -3.13
C THR A 80 -18.33 -8.95 -2.44
N GLY A 81 -19.20 -9.00 -1.43
CA GLY A 81 -19.52 -7.81 -0.64
C GLY A 81 -18.29 -7.18 0.04
N ALA A 82 -17.33 -8.00 0.47
CA ALA A 82 -16.08 -7.53 1.07
C ALA A 82 -15.19 -6.80 0.05
N GLN A 83 -15.05 -7.34 -1.16
CA GLN A 83 -14.30 -6.69 -2.24
C GLN A 83 -14.95 -5.35 -2.65
N ARG A 84 -16.28 -5.30 -2.77
CA ARG A 84 -17.02 -4.06 -3.07
C ARG A 84 -16.80 -2.99 -2.00
N ARG A 85 -16.83 -3.38 -0.70
CA ARG A 85 -16.53 -2.44 0.40
C ARG A 85 -15.11 -1.92 0.32
N ALA A 86 -14.11 -2.80 0.13
CA ALA A 86 -12.71 -2.40 -0.01
C ALA A 86 -12.49 -1.44 -1.19
N ILE A 87 -13.10 -1.70 -2.35
CA ILE A 87 -13.05 -0.81 -3.52
C ILE A 87 -13.72 0.54 -3.21
N GLY A 88 -14.85 0.54 -2.50
CA GLY A 88 -15.52 1.76 -2.08
C GLY A 88 -14.68 2.61 -1.12
N ASP A 89 -13.94 1.96 -0.22
CA ASP A 89 -13.00 2.64 0.69
C ASP A 89 -11.83 3.26 -0.10
N ILE A 90 -11.24 2.51 -1.04
CA ILE A 90 -10.18 3.01 -1.93
C ILE A 90 -10.67 4.19 -2.76
N ALA A 91 -11.88 4.12 -3.32
CA ALA A 91 -12.47 5.20 -4.10
C ALA A 91 -12.63 6.48 -3.27
N ARG A 92 -13.01 6.35 -1.99
CA ARG A 92 -13.11 7.46 -1.03
C ARG A 92 -11.75 8.07 -0.73
N ASP A 93 -10.75 7.24 -0.49
CA ASP A 93 -9.38 7.69 -0.21
C ASP A 93 -8.76 8.40 -1.42
N LEU A 94 -8.93 7.85 -2.64
CA LEU A 94 -8.39 8.43 -3.87
C LEU A 94 -9.02 9.80 -4.21
N THR A 95 -10.27 10.04 -3.83
CA THR A 95 -10.93 11.34 -4.01
C THR A 95 -10.68 12.30 -2.85
N GLY A 96 -10.02 11.86 -1.80
CA GLY A 96 -9.66 12.66 -0.64
C GLY A 96 -8.52 13.65 -0.93
N GLN A 97 -8.29 14.55 0.01
CA GLN A 97 -7.20 15.54 -0.06
C GLN A 97 -5.83 14.96 0.30
N ARG A 98 -5.81 13.79 0.93
CA ARG A 98 -4.58 13.14 1.41
C ARG A 98 -4.21 11.96 0.50
N PRO A 99 -2.91 11.73 0.23
CA PRO A 99 -2.48 10.53 -0.47
C PRO A 99 -2.97 9.27 0.26
N MET A 100 -3.55 8.34 -0.51
CA MET A 100 -3.98 7.06 0.04
C MET A 100 -2.77 6.22 0.48
N ASN A 101 -2.83 5.69 1.70
CA ASN A 101 -1.91 4.68 2.20
C ASN A 101 -2.74 3.60 2.91
N ARG A 102 -3.10 2.54 2.19
CA ARG A 102 -4.05 1.52 2.64
C ARG A 102 -3.45 0.12 2.54
N LEU A 103 -3.53 -0.64 3.61
CA LEU A 103 -3.25 -2.07 3.62
C LEU A 103 -4.54 -2.83 3.24
N VAL A 104 -4.47 -3.70 2.24
CA VAL A 104 -5.53 -4.65 1.89
C VAL A 104 -5.12 -6.04 2.34
N GLN A 105 -5.79 -6.56 3.36
CA GLN A 105 -5.54 -7.87 3.92
C GLN A 105 -6.66 -8.84 3.57
N GLY A 106 -6.31 -10.10 3.37
CA GLY A 106 -7.25 -11.19 3.07
C GLY A 106 -6.49 -12.47 2.76
N ASP A 107 -7.18 -13.61 2.79
CA ASP A 107 -6.60 -14.93 2.54
C ASP A 107 -6.10 -15.08 1.10
N VAL A 108 -5.32 -16.12 0.85
CA VAL A 108 -4.92 -16.51 -0.50
C VAL A 108 -6.19 -16.85 -1.30
N GLY A 109 -6.27 -16.34 -2.53
CA GLY A 109 -7.48 -16.53 -3.35
C GLY A 109 -8.65 -15.59 -3.05
N SER A 110 -8.58 -14.72 -2.05
CA SER A 110 -9.67 -13.77 -1.73
C SER A 110 -9.90 -12.67 -2.78
N GLY A 111 -9.13 -12.66 -3.87
CA GLY A 111 -9.27 -11.70 -4.98
C GLY A 111 -8.70 -10.32 -4.71
N LYS A 112 -7.69 -10.18 -3.84
CA LYS A 112 -6.97 -8.91 -3.59
C LYS A 112 -6.48 -8.24 -4.86
N THR A 113 -6.08 -9.02 -5.86
CA THR A 113 -5.63 -8.53 -7.16
C THR A 113 -6.73 -7.76 -7.90
N MET A 114 -8.00 -8.16 -7.77
CA MET A 114 -9.13 -7.44 -8.38
C MET A 114 -9.42 -6.12 -7.67
N VAL A 115 -9.20 -6.06 -6.36
CA VAL A 115 -9.27 -4.79 -5.60
C VAL A 115 -8.17 -3.83 -6.07
N ALA A 116 -6.95 -4.34 -6.28
CA ALA A 116 -5.84 -3.57 -6.85
C ALA A 116 -6.14 -3.12 -8.30
N ALA A 117 -6.72 -3.99 -9.14
CA ALA A 117 -7.14 -3.66 -10.50
C ALA A 117 -8.16 -2.50 -10.53
N ALA A 118 -9.13 -2.50 -9.61
CA ALA A 118 -10.07 -1.39 -9.48
C ALA A 118 -9.38 -0.06 -9.09
N ALA A 119 -8.40 -0.12 -8.19
CA ALA A 119 -7.60 1.05 -7.81
C ALA A 119 -6.78 1.60 -9.00
N ILE A 120 -6.15 0.69 -9.77
CA ILE A 120 -5.42 1.04 -11.00
C ILE A 120 -6.36 1.68 -12.02
N TYR A 121 -7.55 1.09 -12.23
CA TYR A 121 -8.56 1.63 -13.13
C TYR A 121 -8.93 3.06 -12.74
N MET A 122 -9.24 3.30 -11.47
CA MET A 122 -9.58 4.65 -10.98
C MET A 122 -8.45 5.64 -11.16
N ALA A 123 -7.21 5.23 -10.89
CA ALA A 123 -6.03 6.08 -11.04
C ALA A 123 -5.78 6.41 -12.52
N ALA A 124 -5.81 5.41 -13.41
CA ALA A 124 -5.60 5.60 -14.84
C ALA A 124 -6.67 6.50 -15.48
N LYS A 125 -7.96 6.35 -15.08
CA LYS A 125 -9.04 7.24 -15.54
C LYS A 125 -8.92 8.68 -15.02
N ASN A 126 -8.10 8.92 -14.01
CA ASN A 126 -7.67 10.25 -13.58
C ASN A 126 -6.38 10.74 -14.27
N GLY A 127 -5.91 10.04 -15.29
CA GLY A 127 -4.69 10.40 -16.04
C GLY A 127 -3.40 10.12 -15.27
N LEU A 128 -3.43 9.21 -14.31
CA LEU A 128 -2.25 8.81 -13.53
C LEU A 128 -1.64 7.53 -14.10
N GLN A 129 -0.33 7.45 -14.01
CA GLN A 129 0.40 6.22 -14.26
C GLN A 129 0.47 5.39 -12.96
N CYS A 130 0.39 4.09 -13.10
CA CYS A 130 0.39 3.12 -12.00
C CYS A 130 1.59 2.19 -12.11
N ALA A 131 2.12 1.79 -10.96
CA ALA A 131 3.11 0.74 -10.85
C ALA A 131 2.61 -0.35 -9.90
N LEU A 132 2.60 -1.60 -10.36
CA LEU A 132 2.29 -2.77 -9.54
C LEU A 132 3.58 -3.57 -9.32
N MET A 133 4.07 -3.56 -8.10
CA MET A 133 5.30 -4.27 -7.74
C MET A 133 4.98 -5.64 -7.15
N ALA A 134 5.61 -6.68 -7.68
CA ALA A 134 5.57 -8.04 -7.18
C ALA A 134 6.94 -8.43 -6.61
N PRO A 135 7.00 -9.33 -5.60
CA PRO A 135 8.26 -9.75 -5.00
C PRO A 135 9.14 -10.60 -5.92
N THR A 136 8.55 -11.31 -6.88
CA THR A 136 9.29 -12.18 -7.83
C THR A 136 8.85 -11.93 -9.26
N GLU A 137 9.71 -12.29 -10.24
CA GLU A 137 9.39 -12.19 -11.66
C GLU A 137 8.21 -13.07 -12.06
N ILE A 138 8.12 -14.27 -11.52
CA ILE A 138 7.01 -15.20 -11.76
C ILE A 138 5.68 -14.58 -11.37
N LEU A 139 5.62 -13.93 -10.19
CA LEU A 139 4.42 -13.25 -9.74
C LEU A 139 4.12 -11.99 -10.56
N ALA A 140 5.14 -11.25 -11.00
CA ALA A 140 4.96 -10.11 -11.89
C ALA A 140 4.37 -10.54 -13.23
N GLU A 141 4.88 -11.62 -13.83
CA GLU A 141 4.33 -12.22 -15.05
C GLU A 141 2.90 -12.71 -14.85
N GLN A 142 2.62 -13.39 -13.73
CA GLN A 142 1.27 -13.85 -13.41
C GLN A 142 0.29 -12.68 -13.29
N HIS A 143 0.67 -11.59 -12.61
CA HIS A 143 -0.14 -10.39 -12.54
C HIS A 143 -0.33 -9.74 -13.92
N TYR A 144 0.72 -9.66 -14.73
CA TYR A 144 0.61 -9.12 -16.08
C TYR A 144 -0.36 -9.94 -16.94
N ARG A 145 -0.23 -11.28 -16.95
CA ARG A 145 -1.12 -12.17 -17.70
C ARG A 145 -2.59 -12.09 -17.25
N SER A 146 -2.83 -11.81 -15.97
CA SER A 146 -4.19 -11.71 -15.44
C SER A 146 -4.81 -10.32 -15.60
N LEU A 147 -4.02 -9.25 -15.52
CA LEU A 147 -4.51 -7.88 -15.51
C LEU A 147 -4.54 -7.23 -16.89
N SER A 148 -3.58 -7.55 -17.77
CA SER A 148 -3.50 -6.95 -19.11
C SER A 148 -4.76 -7.22 -19.95
N PRO A 149 -5.27 -8.48 -20.05
CA PRO A 149 -6.52 -8.74 -20.81
C PRO A 149 -7.75 -8.05 -20.22
N LEU A 150 -7.74 -7.74 -18.93
CA LEU A 150 -8.83 -7.06 -18.25
C LEU A 150 -8.79 -5.54 -18.46
N LEU A 151 -7.58 -4.94 -18.38
CA LEU A 151 -7.42 -3.49 -18.32
C LEU A 151 -7.19 -2.83 -19.68
N GLU A 152 -6.52 -3.52 -20.61
CA GLU A 152 -6.26 -2.98 -21.95
C GLU A 152 -7.53 -2.66 -22.75
N PRO A 153 -8.58 -3.51 -22.76
CA PRO A 153 -9.84 -3.17 -23.42
C PRO A 153 -10.55 -1.96 -22.81
N LEU A 154 -10.22 -1.63 -21.56
CA LEU A 154 -10.72 -0.44 -20.86
C LEU A 154 -9.88 0.81 -21.13
N GLY A 155 -8.91 0.74 -22.05
CA GLY A 155 -8.02 1.84 -22.44
C GLY A 155 -6.92 2.11 -21.41
N ILE A 156 -6.41 1.06 -20.74
CA ILE A 156 -5.32 1.12 -19.77
C ILE A 156 -4.16 0.25 -20.29
N PRO A 157 -3.26 0.81 -21.12
CA PRO A 157 -2.13 0.07 -21.65
C PRO A 157 -1.20 -0.39 -20.55
N CYS A 158 -0.84 -1.69 -20.59
CA CYS A 158 -0.05 -2.37 -19.59
C CYS A 158 1.33 -2.76 -20.14
N ALA A 159 2.33 -2.81 -19.29
CA ALA A 159 3.65 -3.35 -19.62
C ALA A 159 4.24 -4.14 -18.47
N LEU A 160 5.09 -5.11 -18.80
CA LEU A 160 5.86 -5.91 -17.84
C LEU A 160 7.32 -5.44 -17.85
N LEU A 161 7.89 -5.19 -16.67
CA LEU A 161 9.29 -4.82 -16.49
C LEU A 161 9.91 -5.64 -15.35
N THR A 162 10.80 -6.55 -15.71
CA THR A 162 11.54 -7.42 -14.79
C THR A 162 13.05 -7.26 -14.95
N ALA A 163 13.85 -7.95 -14.14
CA ALA A 163 15.30 -7.94 -14.29
C ALA A 163 15.73 -8.60 -15.61
N SER A 164 14.96 -9.57 -16.10
CA SER A 164 15.20 -10.27 -17.37
C SER A 164 14.86 -9.43 -18.62
N THR A 165 14.18 -8.29 -18.47
CA THR A 165 13.83 -7.39 -19.59
C THR A 165 15.10 -6.83 -20.24
N LYS A 166 15.28 -7.08 -21.55
CA LYS A 166 16.45 -6.64 -22.31
C LYS A 166 16.60 -5.12 -22.32
N ALA A 167 17.85 -4.65 -22.38
CA ALA A 167 18.16 -3.22 -22.33
C ALA A 167 17.43 -2.38 -23.41
N ARG A 168 17.27 -2.92 -24.63
CA ARG A 168 16.53 -2.28 -25.72
C ARG A 168 15.04 -2.12 -25.39
N GLU A 169 14.41 -3.18 -24.88
CA GLU A 169 13.01 -3.19 -24.49
C GLU A 169 12.76 -2.25 -23.32
N ARG A 170 13.68 -2.23 -22.34
CA ARG A 170 13.63 -1.30 -21.19
C ARG A 170 13.67 0.16 -21.65
N ARG A 171 14.50 0.51 -22.66
CA ARG A 171 14.55 1.87 -23.21
C ARG A 171 13.23 2.23 -23.86
N ALA A 172 12.68 1.36 -24.71
CA ALA A 172 11.38 1.59 -25.35
C ALA A 172 10.24 1.73 -24.32
N LEU A 173 10.22 0.91 -23.26
CA LEU A 173 9.26 1.04 -22.17
C LEU A 173 9.38 2.38 -21.44
N ASN A 174 10.61 2.84 -21.19
CA ASN A 174 10.84 4.13 -20.55
C ASN A 174 10.37 5.29 -21.43
N GLU A 175 10.53 5.22 -22.74
CA GLU A 175 10.02 6.23 -23.67
C GLU A 175 8.49 6.27 -23.67
N ARG A 176 7.84 5.11 -23.71
CA ARG A 176 6.37 4.99 -23.61
C ARG A 176 5.82 5.44 -22.27
N LEU A 177 6.58 5.27 -21.18
CA LEU A 177 6.24 5.83 -19.86
C LEU A 177 6.36 7.36 -19.88
N ARG A 178 7.42 7.90 -20.47
CA ARG A 178 7.63 9.36 -20.55
C ARG A 178 6.58 10.05 -21.41
N SER A 179 6.17 9.42 -22.49
CA SER A 179 5.12 9.95 -23.37
C SER A 179 3.71 9.88 -22.76
N GLY A 180 3.55 9.15 -21.64
CA GLY A 180 2.23 8.90 -21.05
C GLY A 180 1.40 7.84 -21.78
N GLU A 181 1.97 7.15 -22.76
CA GLU A 181 1.30 6.08 -23.50
C GLU A 181 0.96 4.88 -22.59
N LEU A 182 1.84 4.55 -21.63
CA LEU A 182 1.61 3.47 -20.68
C LEU A 182 0.94 4.00 -19.41
N SER A 183 -0.14 3.33 -19.01
CA SER A 183 -0.87 3.65 -17.78
C SER A 183 -0.51 2.71 -16.61
N LEU A 184 -0.07 1.49 -16.90
CA LEU A 184 0.31 0.51 -15.87
C LEU A 184 1.63 -0.17 -16.24
N VAL A 185 2.55 -0.19 -15.28
CA VAL A 185 3.74 -1.04 -15.36
C VAL A 185 3.71 -2.04 -14.21
N ILE A 186 3.88 -3.32 -14.54
CA ILE A 186 3.95 -4.42 -13.58
C ILE A 186 5.39 -4.93 -13.57
N GLY A 187 5.96 -5.16 -12.40
CA GLY A 187 7.33 -5.67 -12.34
C GLY A 187 7.81 -5.95 -10.93
N THR A 188 9.11 -6.19 -10.81
CA THR A 188 9.79 -6.43 -9.54
C THR A 188 10.47 -5.15 -9.04
N HIS A 189 11.41 -5.28 -8.12
CA HIS A 189 12.28 -4.17 -7.68
C HIS A 189 13.02 -3.47 -8.84
N ALA A 190 13.09 -4.08 -10.03
CA ALA A 190 13.57 -3.43 -11.24
C ALA A 190 12.80 -2.15 -11.59
N LEU A 191 11.54 -2.03 -11.13
CA LEU A 191 10.75 -0.79 -11.24
C LEU A 191 11.41 0.38 -10.49
N LEU A 192 12.13 0.12 -9.40
CA LEU A 192 12.83 1.14 -8.61
C LEU A 192 14.06 1.71 -9.32
N SER A 193 14.63 0.99 -10.29
CA SER A 193 15.76 1.44 -11.10
C SER A 193 15.34 2.23 -12.35
N VAL A 194 14.04 2.24 -12.67
CA VAL A 194 13.48 3.15 -13.66
C VAL A 194 13.60 4.54 -13.07
N SER A 195 14.44 5.37 -13.67
CA SER A 195 14.79 6.70 -13.18
C SER A 195 13.55 7.46 -12.70
N TYR A 196 13.47 7.71 -11.39
CA TYR A 196 12.36 8.38 -10.69
C TYR A 196 12.04 9.79 -11.18
N THR A 197 12.80 10.29 -12.16
CA THR A 197 12.65 11.65 -12.70
C THR A 197 11.34 11.87 -13.45
N HIS A 198 10.52 10.83 -13.68
CA HIS A 198 9.29 10.95 -14.47
C HIS A 198 8.03 10.36 -13.81
N LEU A 199 8.15 9.45 -12.85
CA LEU A 199 7.07 9.21 -11.92
C LEU A 199 7.08 10.39 -10.95
N THR A 200 6.14 11.31 -11.07
CA THR A 200 5.93 12.40 -10.11
C THR A 200 5.42 11.84 -8.79
N LEU A 201 6.26 11.03 -8.13
CA LEU A 201 6.17 10.82 -6.71
C LEU A 201 6.88 12.03 -6.09
N PRO A 202 6.21 12.85 -5.29
CA PRO A 202 6.87 13.92 -4.57
C PRO A 202 7.66 13.31 -3.42
N THR A 203 8.85 12.79 -3.71
CA THR A 203 9.85 12.43 -2.72
C THR A 203 11.14 13.15 -3.08
N LYS A 204 11.14 14.45 -2.93
CA LYS A 204 12.37 15.15 -2.53
C LYS A 204 12.44 15.04 -1.01
N LEU A 205 13.28 14.15 -0.55
CA LEU A 205 13.95 14.25 0.73
C LEU A 205 15.17 15.15 0.47
N GLU A 206 15.04 16.40 0.77
CA GLU A 206 16.15 17.24 1.13
C GLU A 206 16.31 17.22 2.63
#